data_4f54cde318583049caccf8d14c164096
#
_entry.id   4f54cde318583049caccf8d14c164096
#
_cell.length_a   1.000
_cell.length_b   1.000
_cell.length_c   1.000
_cell.angle_alpha   90.00
_cell.angle_beta   90.00
_cell.angle_gamma   90.00
#
_symmetry.space_group_name_H-M   'P 1'
#
loop_
_entity.id
_entity.type
_entity.pdbx_description
1 polymer ?
#
loop_
_entity_poly.entity_id
_entity_poly.type
_entity_poly.pdbx_seq_one_letter_code
_entity_poly.pdbx_strand_id
1 'polypeptide(L)'
;MKAAAYYGPRDVRVGEVAKPGLERGDVLLRVRACGICGSDLHTYRHGLFEDLGVPVEAGGRVMGHEFSGEVVEINGEAAGVKVGDRVCTVGMGGNAEYYRVPAMMSVALLPIPEGISFEEAATTEPLATSLHAVNLAAPADGETHVIIGAGIIGLGALQVLKATTSVRTIVVDISDRRLEVARQLGADVTVNAGREDPLQKIVELTGPEHMSFMPVMTGRADTVYDCAGLPLDYTGTPVLQQAITMTKENGKVVVVSIFEKPPELEINLLVRKGITLYGSWAWSFDEFRHALELIGSGKVDRKPLITHTFPLDRASEAYETQLKAEEAVKVLILP
;
A
#
# COMPACT_ATOMS: atom_id res chain seq x y z
N MET A 1 28.47 5.15 2.87
CA MET A 1 27.37 5.15 1.87
C MET A 1 26.38 6.25 2.20
N LYS A 2 25.71 6.81 1.20
CA LYS A 2 24.62 7.76 1.44
C LYS A 2 23.33 7.05 1.88
N ALA A 3 22.57 7.69 2.78
CA ALA A 3 21.24 7.28 3.20
C ALA A 3 20.38 8.49 3.55
N ALA A 4 19.06 8.37 3.39
CA ALA A 4 18.09 9.33 3.90
C ALA A 4 17.56 8.82 5.24
N ALA A 5 17.91 9.53 6.32
CA ALA A 5 17.52 9.18 7.68
C ALA A 5 16.49 10.16 8.25
N TYR A 6 15.50 9.62 8.93
CA TYR A 6 14.48 10.35 9.68
C TYR A 6 15.02 10.71 11.07
N TYR A 7 14.88 11.97 11.49
CA TYR A 7 15.32 12.50 12.77
C TYR A 7 14.18 13.00 13.67
N GLY A 8 12.96 13.01 13.17
CA GLY A 8 11.76 13.49 13.85
C GLY A 8 10.71 13.97 12.84
N PRO A 9 9.52 14.38 13.30
CA PRO A 9 8.45 14.82 12.41
C PRO A 9 8.90 15.89 11.40
N ARG A 10 8.69 15.61 10.12
CA ARG A 10 9.07 16.42 8.95
C ARG A 10 10.58 16.68 8.81
N ASP A 11 11.40 15.83 9.41
CA ASP A 11 12.86 15.96 9.37
C ASP A 11 13.52 14.70 8.81
N VAL A 12 13.70 14.67 7.49
CA VAL A 12 14.48 13.66 6.76
C VAL A 12 15.71 14.32 6.17
N ARG A 13 16.88 13.80 6.53
CA ARG A 13 18.19 14.33 6.11
C ARG A 13 18.97 13.27 5.36
N VAL A 14 19.67 13.68 4.32
CA VAL A 14 20.59 12.81 3.57
C VAL A 14 22.00 13.03 4.10
N GLY A 15 22.68 11.94 4.37
CA GLY A 15 24.05 11.98 4.92
C GLY A 15 24.81 10.69 4.71
N GLU A 16 26.09 10.72 5.09
CA GLU A 16 26.94 9.52 5.08
C GLU A 16 26.68 8.67 6.30
N VAL A 17 26.49 7.37 6.07
CA VAL A 17 26.34 6.34 7.10
C VAL A 17 27.29 5.19 6.81
N ALA A 18 27.59 4.36 7.81
CA ALA A 18 28.37 3.16 7.60
C ALA A 18 27.70 2.21 6.60
N LYS A 19 28.46 1.66 5.68
CA LYS A 19 27.98 0.57 4.83
C LYS A 19 27.80 -0.69 5.68
N PRO A 20 26.66 -1.42 5.58
CA PRO A 20 26.43 -2.57 6.45
C PRO A 20 27.46 -3.68 6.18
N GLY A 21 27.99 -4.23 7.27
CA GLY A 21 28.81 -5.44 7.23
C GLY A 21 27.94 -6.67 7.01
N LEU A 22 28.49 -7.71 6.39
CA LEU A 22 27.79 -8.96 6.09
C LEU A 22 28.21 -10.09 7.05
N GLU A 23 27.23 -10.79 7.59
CA GLU A 23 27.39 -12.07 8.24
C GLU A 23 27.29 -13.22 7.22
N ARG A 24 27.63 -14.44 7.64
CA ARG A 24 27.60 -15.59 6.73
C ARG A 24 26.17 -15.85 6.22
N GLY A 25 26.02 -15.93 4.91
CA GLY A 25 24.75 -16.14 4.22
C GLY A 25 24.00 -14.83 3.89
N ASP A 26 24.52 -13.68 4.34
CA ASP A 26 23.90 -12.40 4.00
C ASP A 26 24.18 -12.00 2.56
N VAL A 27 23.26 -11.22 2.03
CA VAL A 27 23.33 -10.63 0.69
C VAL A 27 23.35 -9.11 0.81
N LEU A 28 24.27 -8.45 0.10
CA LEU A 28 24.29 -7.01 -0.04
C LEU A 28 23.63 -6.63 -1.34
N LEU A 29 22.62 -5.80 -1.24
CA LEU A 29 21.96 -5.18 -2.38
C LEU A 29 22.47 -3.76 -2.58
N ARG A 30 22.72 -3.38 -3.81
CA ARG A 30 22.69 -1.99 -4.24
C ARG A 30 21.25 -1.63 -4.55
N VAL A 31 20.62 -0.80 -3.73
CA VAL A 31 19.24 -0.37 -3.93
C VAL A 31 19.13 0.48 -5.19
N ARG A 32 18.13 0.22 -6.00
CA ARG A 32 17.88 0.94 -7.25
C ARG A 32 16.60 1.76 -7.22
N ALA A 33 15.61 1.30 -6.47
CA ALA A 33 14.37 2.03 -6.24
C ALA A 33 13.79 1.63 -4.88
N CYS A 34 13.30 2.60 -4.11
CA CYS A 34 12.61 2.40 -2.85
C CYS A 34 11.33 3.24 -2.81
N GLY A 35 10.18 2.61 -2.57
CA GLY A 35 8.88 3.26 -2.45
C GLY A 35 8.69 3.92 -1.09
N ILE A 36 7.98 5.04 -1.07
CA ILE A 36 7.50 5.67 0.17
C ILE A 36 6.12 5.09 0.48
N CYS A 37 6.00 4.38 1.61
CA CYS A 37 4.75 3.79 2.09
C CYS A 37 3.91 4.80 2.89
N GLY A 38 2.62 4.48 3.06
CA GLY A 38 1.75 5.21 3.99
C GLY A 38 2.27 5.20 5.43
N SER A 39 2.85 4.09 5.90
CA SER A 39 3.47 4.00 7.23
C SER A 39 4.68 4.93 7.38
N ASP A 40 5.50 5.09 6.33
CA ASP A 40 6.60 6.07 6.32
C ASP A 40 6.06 7.50 6.45
N LEU A 41 4.90 7.80 5.84
CA LEU A 41 4.25 9.11 5.95
C LEU A 41 3.67 9.36 7.35
N HIS A 42 3.09 8.34 8.00
CA HIS A 42 2.65 8.44 9.38
C HIS A 42 3.83 8.71 10.32
N THR A 43 4.96 8.04 10.10
CA THR A 43 6.22 8.32 10.81
C THR A 43 6.68 9.75 10.53
N TYR A 44 6.75 10.15 9.26
CA TYR A 44 7.22 11.47 8.85
C TYR A 44 6.36 12.62 9.39
N ARG A 45 5.03 12.45 9.47
CA ARG A 45 4.10 13.47 9.98
C ARG A 45 4.08 13.55 11.50
N HIS A 46 4.06 12.39 12.18
CA HIS A 46 3.64 12.31 13.59
C HIS A 46 4.52 11.43 14.47
N GLY A 47 5.59 10.82 13.93
CA GLY A 47 6.42 9.88 14.66
C GLY A 47 5.79 8.51 14.93
N LEU A 48 4.65 8.19 14.31
CA LEU A 48 4.09 6.85 14.39
C LEU A 48 5.04 5.85 13.72
N PHE A 49 5.32 4.73 14.37
CA PHE A 49 6.24 3.69 13.86
C PHE A 49 7.72 4.13 13.72
N GLU A 50 8.14 5.20 14.40
CA GLU A 50 9.53 5.68 14.33
C GLU A 50 10.56 4.62 14.73
N ASP A 51 10.18 3.65 15.56
CA ASP A 51 11.05 2.54 15.99
C ASP A 51 11.34 1.50 14.89
N LEU A 52 10.60 1.51 13.77
CA LEU A 52 10.78 0.53 12.70
C LEU A 52 11.99 0.81 11.79
N GLY A 53 12.50 2.03 11.72
CA GLY A 53 13.66 2.38 10.90
C GLY A 53 14.98 1.79 11.43
N VAL A 54 15.99 1.66 10.55
CA VAL A 54 17.34 1.21 10.92
C VAL A 54 18.11 2.36 11.59
N PRO A 55 18.53 2.22 12.86
CA PRO A 55 19.27 3.27 13.56
C PRO A 55 20.59 3.60 12.88
N VAL A 56 20.98 4.88 12.91
CA VAL A 56 22.31 5.35 12.49
C VAL A 56 23.03 6.04 13.64
N GLU A 57 24.36 6.02 13.63
CA GLU A 57 25.20 6.58 14.71
C GLU A 57 24.88 8.05 15.03
N ALA A 58 24.49 8.83 14.02
CA ALA A 58 24.11 10.24 14.17
C ALA A 58 22.75 10.46 14.85
N GLY A 59 22.07 9.39 15.31
CA GLY A 59 20.82 9.45 16.06
C GLY A 59 19.54 9.47 15.23
N GLY A 60 19.61 9.32 13.91
CA GLY A 60 18.44 9.15 13.01
C GLY A 60 18.15 7.68 12.71
N ARG A 61 17.12 7.44 11.89
CA ARG A 61 16.74 6.09 11.40
C ARG A 61 16.51 6.08 9.89
N VAL A 62 17.14 5.16 9.18
CA VAL A 62 16.88 4.96 7.74
C VAL A 62 15.58 4.20 7.58
N MET A 63 14.64 4.81 6.87
CA MET A 63 13.30 4.28 6.59
C MET A 63 13.25 3.58 5.22
N GLY A 64 12.06 3.19 4.80
CA GLY A 64 11.79 2.56 3.49
C GLY A 64 11.87 1.04 3.55
N HIS A 65 10.80 0.38 3.07
CA HIS A 65 10.67 -1.07 3.13
C HIS A 65 10.14 -1.71 1.85
N GLU A 66 9.87 -0.92 0.82
CA GLU A 66 9.37 -1.33 -0.50
C GLU A 66 10.47 -1.11 -1.54
N PHE A 67 11.37 -2.06 -1.76
CA PHE A 67 12.52 -1.75 -2.64
C PHE A 67 12.97 -2.90 -3.53
N SER A 68 13.72 -2.53 -4.53
CA SER A 68 14.37 -3.39 -5.50
C SER A 68 15.83 -2.98 -5.69
N GLY A 69 16.64 -3.90 -6.13
CA GLY A 69 18.07 -3.63 -6.31
C GLY A 69 18.81 -4.75 -7.03
N GLU A 70 20.10 -4.61 -7.04
CA GLU A 70 21.05 -5.55 -7.65
C GLU A 70 21.90 -6.22 -6.55
N VAL A 71 22.06 -7.51 -6.61
CA VAL A 71 22.95 -8.26 -5.71
C VAL A 71 24.39 -7.89 -6.06
N VAL A 72 25.13 -7.27 -5.14
CA VAL A 72 26.52 -6.85 -5.37
C VAL A 72 27.54 -7.65 -4.57
N GLU A 73 27.13 -8.31 -3.49
CA GLU A 73 28.00 -9.12 -2.65
C GLU A 73 27.20 -10.19 -1.93
N ILE A 74 27.78 -11.37 -1.73
CA ILE A 74 27.23 -12.48 -0.95
C ILE A 74 28.33 -12.99 -0.03
N ASN A 75 28.09 -13.03 1.27
CA ASN A 75 29.06 -13.63 2.21
C ASN A 75 28.79 -15.13 2.38
N GLY A 76 29.44 -15.95 1.56
CA GLY A 76 29.24 -17.38 1.51
C GLY A 76 28.25 -17.80 0.42
N GLU A 77 27.27 -18.62 0.75
CA GLU A 77 26.21 -19.06 -0.17
C GLU A 77 24.86 -18.47 0.22
N ALA A 78 24.14 -17.90 -0.73
CA ALA A 78 22.75 -17.50 -0.58
C ALA A 78 21.88 -18.31 -1.54
N ALA A 79 20.82 -18.93 -1.01
CA ALA A 79 19.94 -19.78 -1.82
C ALA A 79 19.19 -18.96 -2.88
N GLY A 80 19.30 -19.36 -4.15
CA GLY A 80 18.48 -18.88 -5.24
C GLY A 80 18.91 -17.55 -5.89
N VAL A 81 20.00 -16.91 -5.43
CA VAL A 81 20.51 -15.66 -6.02
C VAL A 81 22.03 -15.68 -6.18
N LYS A 82 22.54 -14.90 -7.13
CA LYS A 82 23.97 -14.67 -7.39
C LYS A 82 24.27 -13.19 -7.59
N VAL A 83 25.55 -12.83 -7.48
CA VAL A 83 26.00 -11.45 -7.78
C VAL A 83 25.61 -11.08 -9.21
N GLY A 84 25.05 -9.89 -9.38
CA GLY A 84 24.50 -9.35 -10.62
C GLY A 84 23.01 -9.61 -10.82
N ASP A 85 22.38 -10.43 -9.99
CA ASP A 85 20.92 -10.64 -10.08
C ASP A 85 20.15 -9.38 -9.70
N ARG A 86 19.09 -9.12 -10.47
CA ARG A 86 18.11 -8.07 -10.19
C ARG A 86 17.02 -8.68 -9.32
N VAL A 87 16.77 -8.08 -8.14
CA VAL A 87 15.81 -8.62 -7.17
C VAL A 87 14.93 -7.53 -6.59
N CYS A 88 13.71 -7.89 -6.20
CA CYS A 88 12.92 -7.12 -5.25
C CYS A 88 12.88 -7.84 -3.90
N THR A 89 12.71 -7.07 -2.85
CA THR A 89 12.66 -7.57 -1.47
C THR A 89 11.95 -6.59 -0.55
N VAL A 90 11.84 -6.95 0.71
CA VAL A 90 11.29 -6.15 1.79
C VAL A 90 12.27 -6.09 2.95
N GLY A 91 12.23 -5.01 3.72
CA GLY A 91 13.04 -4.85 4.93
C GLY A 91 13.25 -3.38 5.25
N MET A 92 13.47 -3.02 6.50
CA MET A 92 13.64 -1.63 6.92
C MET A 92 15.02 -1.09 6.54
N GLY A 93 15.08 0.11 5.93
CA GLY A 93 16.34 0.78 5.60
C GLY A 93 16.62 0.91 4.10
N GLY A 94 15.61 0.74 3.23
CA GLY A 94 15.73 0.83 1.77
C GLY A 94 16.03 2.23 1.22
N ASN A 95 15.87 3.30 2.01
CA ASN A 95 16.22 4.67 1.62
C ASN A 95 17.75 4.93 1.75
N ALA A 96 18.56 4.01 1.22
CA ALA A 96 20.03 4.06 1.24
C ALA A 96 20.60 3.41 -0.02
N GLU A 97 21.86 3.74 -0.36
CA GLU A 97 22.56 3.15 -1.53
C GLU A 97 22.70 1.63 -1.45
N TYR A 98 22.84 1.09 -0.23
CA TYR A 98 23.04 -0.35 0.00
C TYR A 98 22.17 -0.83 1.15
N TYR A 99 21.67 -2.04 1.00
CA TYR A 99 20.89 -2.75 2.01
C TYR A 99 21.43 -4.15 2.24
N ARG A 100 21.61 -4.54 3.51
CA ARG A 100 21.95 -5.92 3.91
C ARG A 100 20.65 -6.73 4.05
N VAL A 101 20.51 -7.78 3.27
CA VAL A 101 19.47 -8.78 3.46
C VAL A 101 20.03 -9.89 4.34
N PRO A 102 19.54 -10.08 5.57
CA PRO A 102 19.98 -11.17 6.44
C PRO A 102 19.67 -12.54 5.82
N ALA A 103 20.50 -13.53 6.05
CA ALA A 103 20.35 -14.90 5.52
C ALA A 103 18.94 -15.47 5.75
N MET A 104 18.36 -15.23 6.93
CA MET A 104 16.99 -15.66 7.27
C MET A 104 15.89 -15.04 6.41
N MET A 105 16.16 -13.89 5.78
CA MET A 105 15.24 -13.17 4.89
C MET A 105 15.47 -13.50 3.41
N SER A 106 16.36 -14.44 3.09
CA SER A 106 16.65 -14.82 1.70
C SER A 106 15.41 -15.31 0.93
N VAL A 107 14.40 -15.84 1.62
CA VAL A 107 13.10 -16.24 1.05
C VAL A 107 12.34 -15.03 0.42
N ALA A 108 12.64 -13.82 0.87
CA ALA A 108 12.05 -12.57 0.33
C ALA A 108 12.88 -11.97 -0.82
N LEU A 109 14.02 -12.56 -1.19
CA LEU A 109 14.78 -12.15 -2.37
C LEU A 109 14.18 -12.78 -3.62
N LEU A 110 13.36 -12.03 -4.33
CA LEU A 110 12.68 -12.51 -5.53
C LEU A 110 13.37 -11.95 -6.78
N PRO A 111 13.84 -12.79 -7.70
CA PRO A 111 14.38 -12.35 -8.98
C PRO A 111 13.32 -11.57 -9.77
N ILE A 112 13.69 -10.40 -10.28
CA ILE A 112 12.81 -9.55 -11.08
C ILE A 112 12.67 -10.17 -12.48
N PRO A 113 11.43 -10.41 -12.96
CA PRO A 113 11.20 -10.91 -14.31
C PRO A 113 11.81 -10.03 -15.39
N GLU A 114 12.16 -10.63 -16.54
CA GLU A 114 12.63 -9.88 -17.70
C GLU A 114 11.58 -8.86 -18.16
N GLY A 115 12.00 -7.67 -18.54
CA GLY A 115 11.14 -6.57 -18.97
C GLY A 115 10.54 -5.72 -17.85
N ILE A 116 10.62 -6.15 -16.58
CA ILE A 116 10.15 -5.36 -15.43
C ILE A 116 11.30 -4.47 -14.94
N SER A 117 11.03 -3.18 -14.75
CA SER A 117 12.00 -2.23 -14.20
C SER A 117 12.21 -2.39 -12.69
N PHE A 118 13.23 -1.76 -12.13
CA PHE A 118 13.42 -1.70 -10.68
C PHE A 118 12.29 -0.94 -9.99
N GLU A 119 11.82 0.12 -10.62
CA GLU A 119 10.73 0.96 -10.11
C GLU A 119 9.42 0.16 -10.01
N GLU A 120 9.07 -0.60 -11.05
CA GLU A 120 7.90 -1.48 -11.02
C GLU A 120 8.06 -2.55 -9.94
N ALA A 121 9.22 -3.20 -9.88
CA ALA A 121 9.52 -4.26 -8.91
C ALA A 121 9.50 -3.76 -7.46
N ALA A 122 9.90 -2.51 -7.19
CA ALA A 122 9.80 -1.89 -5.87
C ALA A 122 8.33 -1.77 -5.39
N THR A 123 7.35 -1.83 -6.30
CA THR A 123 5.92 -1.79 -5.95
C THR A 123 5.31 -3.17 -5.68
N THR A 124 6.12 -4.23 -5.64
CA THR A 124 5.64 -5.60 -5.33
C THR A 124 5.10 -5.68 -3.90
N GLU A 125 5.76 -5.05 -2.95
CA GLU A 125 5.36 -5.07 -1.54
C GLU A 125 3.95 -4.48 -1.34
N PRO A 126 3.64 -3.23 -1.76
CA PRO A 126 2.29 -2.70 -1.61
C PRO A 126 1.24 -3.45 -2.47
N LEU A 127 1.63 -4.12 -3.56
CA LEU A 127 0.70 -4.99 -4.29
C LEU A 127 0.42 -6.27 -3.50
N ALA A 128 1.40 -6.85 -2.81
CA ALA A 128 1.20 -8.00 -1.94
C ALA A 128 0.25 -7.67 -0.78
N THR A 129 0.38 -6.46 -0.18
CA THR A 129 -0.56 -5.94 0.83
C THR A 129 -1.98 -5.83 0.28
N SER A 130 -2.12 -5.34 -0.96
CA SER A 130 -3.43 -5.26 -1.63
C SER A 130 -4.00 -6.66 -1.95
N LEU A 131 -3.16 -7.59 -2.39
CA LEU A 131 -3.54 -8.98 -2.66
C LEU A 131 -4.02 -9.68 -1.39
N HIS A 132 -3.32 -9.51 -0.26
CA HIS A 132 -3.74 -10.04 1.03
C HIS A 132 -5.13 -9.54 1.44
N ALA A 133 -5.39 -8.23 1.29
CA ALA A 133 -6.70 -7.66 1.59
C ALA A 133 -7.81 -8.28 0.71
N VAL A 134 -7.55 -8.48 -0.58
CA VAL A 134 -8.50 -9.12 -1.51
C VAL A 134 -8.71 -10.59 -1.15
N ASN A 135 -7.64 -11.33 -0.79
CA ASN A 135 -7.74 -12.72 -0.37
C ASN A 135 -8.59 -12.89 0.90
N LEU A 136 -8.47 -11.99 1.89
CA LEU A 136 -9.31 -11.99 3.10
C LEU A 136 -10.81 -11.84 2.76
N ALA A 137 -11.12 -11.00 1.77
CA ALA A 137 -12.50 -10.83 1.32
C ALA A 137 -13.05 -12.08 0.60
N ALA A 138 -12.18 -12.93 0.01
CA ALA A 138 -12.57 -14.08 -0.78
C ALA A 138 -13.69 -13.72 -1.79
N PRO A 139 -13.41 -12.85 -2.79
CA PRO A 139 -14.42 -12.34 -3.71
C PRO A 139 -15.04 -13.44 -4.56
N ALA A 140 -16.35 -13.34 -4.81
CA ALA A 140 -17.08 -14.21 -5.74
C ALA A 140 -17.52 -13.43 -6.98
N ASP A 141 -17.57 -14.11 -8.13
CA ASP A 141 -18.00 -13.48 -9.39
C ASP A 141 -19.41 -12.89 -9.28
N GLY A 142 -19.58 -11.70 -9.83
CA GLY A 142 -20.85 -10.96 -9.83
C GLY A 142 -21.07 -10.11 -8.58
N GLU A 143 -20.21 -10.18 -7.57
CA GLU A 143 -20.25 -9.28 -6.40
C GLU A 143 -19.92 -7.83 -6.79
N THR A 144 -20.39 -6.88 -5.95
CA THR A 144 -20.04 -5.47 -6.05
C THR A 144 -19.08 -5.11 -4.91
N HIS A 145 -17.87 -4.70 -5.28
CA HIS A 145 -16.81 -4.30 -4.37
C HIS A 145 -16.59 -2.79 -4.42
N VAL A 146 -16.58 -2.14 -3.26
CA VAL A 146 -16.29 -0.72 -3.10
C VAL A 146 -14.90 -0.56 -2.48
N ILE A 147 -14.08 0.28 -3.08
CA ILE A 147 -12.73 0.62 -2.60
C ILE A 147 -12.74 2.08 -2.22
N ILE A 148 -12.55 2.39 -0.93
CA ILE A 148 -12.48 3.77 -0.43
C ILE A 148 -11.00 4.13 -0.24
N GLY A 149 -10.54 5.08 -1.03
CA GLY A 149 -9.14 5.50 -1.13
C GLY A 149 -8.43 4.92 -2.35
N ALA A 150 -8.16 5.75 -3.35
CA ALA A 150 -7.45 5.42 -4.59
C ALA A 150 -5.93 5.73 -4.47
N GLY A 151 -5.33 5.41 -3.32
CA GLY A 151 -3.88 5.36 -3.14
C GLY A 151 -3.28 4.08 -3.71
N ILE A 152 -1.99 3.85 -3.47
CA ILE A 152 -1.26 2.69 -3.99
C ILE A 152 -1.88 1.35 -3.57
N ILE A 153 -2.48 1.28 -2.38
CA ILE A 153 -3.14 0.07 -1.84
C ILE A 153 -4.52 -0.11 -2.51
N GLY A 154 -5.38 0.92 -2.53
CA GLY A 154 -6.70 0.80 -3.13
C GLY A 154 -6.64 0.55 -4.65
N LEU A 155 -5.75 1.22 -5.37
CA LEU A 155 -5.52 0.94 -6.79
C LEU A 155 -4.86 -0.44 -7.01
N GLY A 156 -4.04 -0.90 -6.07
CA GLY A 156 -3.53 -2.27 -6.07
C GLY A 156 -4.65 -3.30 -5.89
N ALA A 157 -5.57 -3.08 -4.95
CA ALA A 157 -6.74 -3.94 -4.74
C ALA A 157 -7.64 -3.97 -6.00
N LEU A 158 -7.86 -2.80 -6.64
CA LEU A 158 -8.56 -2.72 -7.92
C LEU A 158 -7.89 -3.60 -8.99
N GLN A 159 -6.57 -3.47 -9.14
CA GLN A 159 -5.82 -4.27 -10.13
C GLN A 159 -5.90 -5.77 -9.85
N VAL A 160 -5.77 -6.18 -8.58
CA VAL A 160 -5.91 -7.59 -8.19
C VAL A 160 -7.31 -8.10 -8.50
N LEU A 161 -8.36 -7.38 -8.10
CA LEU A 161 -9.75 -7.75 -8.39
C LEU A 161 -9.98 -7.92 -9.91
N LYS A 162 -9.51 -6.98 -10.73
CA LYS A 162 -9.65 -7.05 -12.19
C LYS A 162 -8.82 -8.15 -12.82
N ALA A 163 -7.69 -8.52 -12.23
CA ALA A 163 -6.81 -9.59 -12.74
C ALA A 163 -7.30 -11.00 -12.38
N THR A 164 -8.08 -11.16 -11.30
CA THR A 164 -8.37 -12.47 -10.70
C THR A 164 -9.85 -12.82 -10.57
N THR A 165 -10.76 -11.85 -10.79
CA THR A 165 -12.21 -12.02 -10.56
C THR A 165 -13.05 -11.29 -11.61
N SER A 166 -14.38 -11.56 -11.62
CA SER A 166 -15.36 -10.85 -12.43
C SER A 166 -16.33 -10.03 -11.57
N VAL A 167 -15.79 -9.32 -10.56
CA VAL A 167 -16.57 -8.44 -9.69
C VAL A 167 -16.77 -7.07 -10.31
N ARG A 168 -17.87 -6.41 -9.95
CA ARG A 168 -18.09 -4.99 -10.23
C ARG A 168 -17.34 -4.16 -9.20
N THR A 169 -16.54 -3.20 -9.65
CA THR A 169 -15.70 -2.36 -8.80
C THR A 169 -16.15 -0.91 -8.79
N ILE A 170 -16.29 -0.32 -7.61
CA ILE A 170 -16.57 1.10 -7.41
C ILE A 170 -15.44 1.70 -6.59
N VAL A 171 -14.75 2.70 -7.12
CA VAL A 171 -13.62 3.37 -6.44
C VAL A 171 -14.04 4.74 -5.98
N VAL A 172 -13.84 5.03 -4.69
CA VAL A 172 -14.17 6.29 -4.04
C VAL A 172 -12.89 6.99 -3.60
N ASP A 173 -12.70 8.24 -4.00
CA ASP A 173 -11.57 9.10 -3.55
C ASP A 173 -11.98 10.57 -3.64
N ILE A 174 -11.21 11.46 -3.05
CA ILE A 174 -11.39 12.92 -3.17
C ILE A 174 -10.62 13.51 -4.37
N SER A 175 -9.58 12.82 -4.86
CA SER A 175 -8.69 13.27 -5.92
C SER A 175 -9.19 12.84 -7.30
N ASP A 176 -9.50 13.81 -8.17
CA ASP A 176 -9.86 13.52 -9.57
C ASP A 176 -8.75 12.80 -10.32
N ARG A 177 -7.48 13.15 -10.04
CA ARG A 177 -6.33 12.49 -10.66
C ARG A 177 -6.26 11.01 -10.33
N ARG A 178 -6.42 10.65 -9.06
CA ARG A 178 -6.42 9.26 -8.61
C ARG A 178 -7.62 8.48 -9.18
N LEU A 179 -8.78 9.11 -9.25
CA LEU A 179 -9.97 8.52 -9.86
C LEU A 179 -9.79 8.32 -11.37
N GLU A 180 -9.05 9.20 -12.05
CA GLU A 180 -8.71 9.00 -13.45
C GLU A 180 -7.79 7.77 -13.65
N VAL A 181 -6.78 7.61 -12.79
CA VAL A 181 -5.96 6.38 -12.76
C VAL A 181 -6.83 5.15 -12.50
N ALA A 182 -7.79 5.22 -11.57
CA ALA A 182 -8.71 4.11 -11.31
C ALA A 182 -9.51 3.72 -12.55
N ARG A 183 -10.00 4.70 -13.36
CA ARG A 183 -10.70 4.44 -14.64
C ARG A 183 -9.79 3.75 -15.66
N GLN A 184 -8.56 4.23 -15.79
CA GLN A 184 -7.55 3.63 -16.68
C GLN A 184 -7.22 2.19 -16.29
N LEU A 185 -7.26 1.86 -14.99
CA LEU A 185 -7.06 0.53 -14.45
C LEU A 185 -8.33 -0.36 -14.50
N GLY A 186 -9.42 0.14 -15.05
CA GLY A 186 -10.63 -0.64 -15.30
C GLY A 186 -11.67 -0.60 -14.16
N ALA A 187 -11.68 0.42 -13.31
CA ALA A 187 -12.79 0.62 -12.36
C ALA A 187 -14.11 0.80 -13.13
N ASP A 188 -15.16 0.06 -12.75
CA ASP A 188 -16.45 0.14 -13.42
C ASP A 188 -17.17 1.47 -13.11
N VAL A 189 -16.97 1.99 -11.90
CA VAL A 189 -17.49 3.31 -11.47
C VAL A 189 -16.45 4.00 -10.59
N THR A 190 -16.38 5.32 -10.72
CA THR A 190 -15.58 6.17 -9.80
C THR A 190 -16.48 7.23 -9.18
N VAL A 191 -16.29 7.51 -7.88
CA VAL A 191 -17.06 8.48 -7.10
C VAL A 191 -16.10 9.47 -6.45
N ASN A 192 -16.30 10.77 -6.69
CA ASN A 192 -15.51 11.82 -6.04
C ASN A 192 -16.21 12.29 -4.76
N ALA A 193 -15.73 11.81 -3.59
CA ALA A 193 -16.29 12.15 -2.27
C ALA A 193 -16.10 13.62 -1.87
N GLY A 194 -15.27 14.38 -2.58
CA GLY A 194 -15.17 15.85 -2.42
C GLY A 194 -16.27 16.62 -3.15
N ARG A 195 -17.05 15.97 -4.03
CA ARG A 195 -18.09 16.61 -4.86
C ARG A 195 -19.49 16.08 -4.65
N GLU A 196 -19.62 14.82 -4.22
CA GLU A 196 -20.90 14.18 -3.98
C GLU A 196 -20.83 13.32 -2.71
N ASP A 197 -21.98 13.05 -2.08
CA ASP A 197 -22.04 12.15 -0.93
C ASP A 197 -21.79 10.71 -1.39
N PRO A 198 -20.68 10.10 -0.97
CA PRO A 198 -20.31 8.76 -1.43
C PRO A 198 -21.33 7.70 -0.96
N LEU A 199 -21.91 7.85 0.23
CA LEU A 199 -22.92 6.90 0.72
C LEU A 199 -24.19 6.94 -0.15
N GLN A 200 -24.72 8.16 -0.40
CA GLN A 200 -25.90 8.31 -1.27
C GLN A 200 -25.60 7.72 -2.65
N LYS A 201 -24.40 7.95 -3.18
CA LYS A 201 -24.02 7.42 -4.49
C LYS A 201 -23.93 5.90 -4.52
N ILE A 202 -23.39 5.28 -3.49
CA ILE A 202 -23.35 3.81 -3.38
C ILE A 202 -24.78 3.24 -3.29
N VAL A 203 -25.67 3.87 -2.52
CA VAL A 203 -27.09 3.48 -2.47
C VAL A 203 -27.76 3.57 -3.84
N GLU A 204 -27.52 4.64 -4.62
CA GLU A 204 -28.02 4.77 -5.99
C GLU A 204 -27.51 3.65 -6.90
N LEU A 205 -26.24 3.28 -6.76
CA LEU A 205 -25.56 2.30 -7.64
C LEU A 205 -25.85 0.84 -7.29
N THR A 206 -26.15 0.54 -6.02
CA THR A 206 -26.32 -0.83 -5.50
C THR A 206 -27.77 -1.13 -5.07
N GLY A 207 -28.61 -0.11 -4.97
CA GLY A 207 -29.93 -0.16 -4.38
C GLY A 207 -29.88 0.06 -2.85
N PRO A 208 -31.01 0.47 -2.25
CA PRO A 208 -31.10 0.60 -0.81
C PRO A 208 -31.23 -0.78 -0.13
N GLU A 209 -30.56 -0.95 1.00
CA GLU A 209 -30.84 -2.05 1.93
C GLU A 209 -31.94 -1.60 2.91
N HIS A 210 -33.05 -2.32 2.93
CA HIS A 210 -34.16 -2.06 3.85
C HIS A 210 -34.04 -2.98 5.08
N MET A 211 -33.53 -2.43 6.16
CA MET A 211 -33.50 -3.15 7.42
C MET A 211 -34.87 -3.09 8.09
N SER A 212 -35.47 -4.25 8.36
CA SER A 212 -36.86 -4.39 8.88
C SER A 212 -37.15 -3.65 10.20
N PHE A 213 -36.11 -3.18 10.91
CA PHE A 213 -36.23 -2.56 12.23
C PHE A 213 -35.54 -1.19 12.35
N MET A 214 -35.02 -0.62 11.25
CA MET A 214 -34.40 0.71 11.28
C MET A 214 -34.69 1.49 9.99
N PRO A 215 -35.07 2.79 10.11
CA PRO A 215 -35.26 3.65 8.95
C PRO A 215 -33.93 4.21 8.43
N VAL A 216 -32.84 3.44 8.51
CA VAL A 216 -31.54 3.88 8.00
C VAL A 216 -31.34 3.32 6.60
N MET A 217 -31.19 4.22 5.63
CA MET A 217 -30.87 3.85 4.26
C MET A 217 -29.38 3.47 4.21
N THR A 218 -29.08 2.24 3.84
CA THR A 218 -27.72 1.71 3.71
C THR A 218 -27.50 1.18 2.28
N GLY A 219 -26.24 1.08 1.86
CA GLY A 219 -25.87 0.51 0.57
C GLY A 219 -25.90 -1.03 0.59
N ARG A 220 -25.75 -1.64 -0.60
CA ARG A 220 -25.73 -3.09 -0.80
C ARG A 220 -24.43 -3.59 -1.44
N ALA A 221 -23.29 -2.97 -1.09
CA ALA A 221 -21.98 -3.49 -1.51
C ALA A 221 -21.70 -4.82 -0.80
N ASP A 222 -21.22 -5.82 -1.55
CA ASP A 222 -20.86 -7.13 -1.00
C ASP A 222 -19.63 -7.02 -0.11
N THR A 223 -18.63 -6.25 -0.57
CA THR A 223 -17.40 -5.98 0.17
C THR A 223 -17.00 -4.51 0.04
N VAL A 224 -16.55 -3.92 1.14
CA VAL A 224 -15.97 -2.57 1.15
C VAL A 224 -14.56 -2.61 1.75
N TYR A 225 -13.60 -2.06 1.03
CA TYR A 225 -12.21 -1.91 1.48
C TYR A 225 -11.99 -0.49 1.99
N ASP A 226 -11.56 -0.33 3.24
CA ASP A 226 -11.05 0.94 3.76
C ASP A 226 -9.53 1.01 3.52
N CYS A 227 -9.14 1.75 2.48
CA CYS A 227 -7.76 2.02 2.11
C CYS A 227 -7.37 3.50 2.33
N ALA A 228 -8.23 4.29 3.00
CA ALA A 228 -8.03 5.72 3.24
C ALA A 228 -7.62 6.05 4.68
N GLY A 229 -8.13 5.32 5.66
CA GLY A 229 -7.83 5.53 7.07
C GLY A 229 -8.51 6.76 7.68
N LEU A 230 -7.98 7.21 8.83
CA LEU A 230 -8.52 8.34 9.57
C LEU A 230 -7.40 9.30 9.98
N PRO A 231 -7.13 10.39 9.22
CA PRO A 231 -6.18 11.41 9.60
C PRO A 231 -6.61 12.17 10.87
N LEU A 232 -5.63 12.70 11.64
CA LEU A 232 -5.87 13.45 12.88
C LEU A 232 -6.82 14.64 12.69
N ASP A 233 -6.66 15.37 11.59
CA ASP A 233 -7.39 16.60 11.25
C ASP A 233 -8.74 16.35 10.55
N TYR A 234 -9.07 15.11 10.23
CA TYR A 234 -10.35 14.78 9.60
C TYR A 234 -11.52 14.93 10.59
N THR A 235 -12.56 15.66 10.19
CA THR A 235 -13.72 15.97 11.04
C THR A 235 -15.05 15.39 10.54
N GLY A 236 -15.04 14.70 9.38
CA GLY A 236 -16.23 14.07 8.82
C GLY A 236 -16.54 12.70 9.45
N THR A 237 -17.56 12.04 8.93
CA THR A 237 -17.86 10.63 9.29
C THR A 237 -16.67 9.73 8.97
N PRO A 238 -16.11 8.98 9.94
CA PRO A 238 -14.98 8.11 9.71
C PRO A 238 -15.19 7.19 8.50
N VAL A 239 -14.15 6.99 7.68
CA VAL A 239 -14.23 6.13 6.48
C VAL A 239 -14.71 4.73 6.83
N LEU A 240 -14.24 4.16 7.95
CA LEU A 240 -14.70 2.86 8.43
C LEU A 240 -16.20 2.85 8.75
N GLN A 241 -16.76 3.94 9.31
CA GLN A 241 -18.20 4.05 9.52
C GLN A 241 -18.95 4.10 8.19
N GLN A 242 -18.43 4.84 7.21
CA GLN A 242 -19.01 4.87 5.87
C GLN A 242 -18.98 3.48 5.23
N ALA A 243 -17.87 2.75 5.36
CA ALA A 243 -17.72 1.38 4.85
C ALA A 243 -18.78 0.44 5.46
N ILE A 244 -18.98 0.47 6.80
CA ILE A 244 -20.02 -0.31 7.49
C ILE A 244 -21.41 0.05 6.92
N THR A 245 -21.69 1.33 6.67
CA THR A 245 -22.98 1.78 6.17
C THR A 245 -23.22 1.38 4.71
N MET A 246 -22.19 1.40 3.87
CA MET A 246 -22.26 1.00 2.45
C MET A 246 -22.40 -0.51 2.23
N THR A 247 -21.95 -1.33 3.18
CA THR A 247 -21.93 -2.80 3.08
C THR A 247 -23.34 -3.38 3.27
N LYS A 248 -23.71 -4.39 2.50
CA LYS A 248 -25.00 -5.12 2.65
C LYS A 248 -25.06 -5.95 3.93
N GLU A 249 -26.25 -6.51 4.26
CA GLU A 249 -26.37 -7.55 5.28
C GLU A 249 -25.49 -8.77 4.96
N ASN A 250 -24.79 -9.30 5.98
CA ASN A 250 -23.83 -10.40 5.88
C ASN A 250 -22.67 -10.12 4.90
N GLY A 251 -22.43 -8.84 4.56
CA GLY A 251 -21.31 -8.43 3.74
C GLY A 251 -19.99 -8.32 4.52
N LYS A 252 -18.95 -7.84 3.86
CA LYS A 252 -17.59 -7.80 4.40
C LYS A 252 -17.03 -6.40 4.36
N VAL A 253 -16.31 -6.01 5.42
CA VAL A 253 -15.48 -4.81 5.45
C VAL A 253 -14.04 -5.23 5.71
N VAL A 254 -13.11 -4.80 4.85
CA VAL A 254 -11.67 -5.06 5.00
C VAL A 254 -10.95 -3.74 5.28
N VAL A 255 -10.34 -3.63 6.44
CA VAL A 255 -9.59 -2.46 6.89
C VAL A 255 -8.11 -2.70 6.63
N VAL A 256 -7.53 -1.93 5.70
CA VAL A 256 -6.10 -2.00 5.33
C VAL A 256 -5.35 -0.77 5.81
N SER A 257 -6.08 0.29 6.01
CA SER A 257 -5.56 1.62 6.37
C SER A 257 -5.15 1.73 7.84
N ILE A 258 -4.32 2.73 8.14
CA ILE A 258 -3.90 3.10 9.50
C ILE A 258 -4.72 4.30 9.97
N PHE A 259 -5.06 4.31 11.26
CA PHE A 259 -5.81 5.37 11.93
C PHE A 259 -4.88 6.18 12.82
N GLU A 260 -4.81 7.49 12.61
CA GLU A 260 -4.02 8.41 13.45
C GLU A 260 -4.76 8.81 14.73
N LYS A 261 -6.07 8.50 14.81
CA LYS A 261 -6.91 8.63 16.01
C LYS A 261 -7.97 7.53 16.03
N PRO A 262 -8.52 7.17 17.20
CA PRO A 262 -9.63 6.21 17.30
C PRO A 262 -10.86 6.70 16.52
N PRO A 263 -11.48 5.85 15.67
CA PRO A 263 -12.73 6.20 15.00
C PRO A 263 -13.92 6.07 15.94
N GLU A 264 -14.90 6.97 15.81
CA GLU A 264 -16.23 6.78 16.41
C GLU A 264 -17.08 5.93 15.48
N LEU A 265 -17.63 4.81 16.00
CA LEU A 265 -18.38 3.84 15.20
C LEU A 265 -19.73 3.52 15.83
N GLU A 266 -20.78 3.44 14.99
CA GLU A 266 -22.09 2.89 15.36
C GLU A 266 -22.01 1.35 15.27
N ILE A 267 -21.51 0.75 16.34
CA ILE A 267 -21.28 -0.72 16.43
C ILE A 267 -22.58 -1.51 16.28
N ASN A 268 -23.73 -0.97 16.72
CA ASN A 268 -25.02 -1.65 16.56
C ASN A 268 -25.36 -1.86 15.08
N LEU A 269 -24.94 -0.97 14.18
CA LEU A 269 -25.15 -1.15 12.75
C LEU A 269 -24.36 -2.34 12.21
N LEU A 270 -23.09 -2.49 12.63
CA LEU A 270 -22.26 -3.65 12.28
C LEU A 270 -22.91 -4.96 12.77
N VAL A 271 -23.35 -4.99 14.03
CA VAL A 271 -24.02 -6.17 14.63
C VAL A 271 -25.32 -6.52 13.91
N ARG A 272 -26.18 -5.54 13.65
CA ARG A 272 -27.48 -5.75 13.01
C ARG A 272 -27.38 -6.23 11.58
N LYS A 273 -26.38 -5.76 10.85
CA LYS A 273 -26.11 -6.19 9.47
C LYS A 273 -25.32 -7.50 9.40
N GLY A 274 -24.84 -8.05 10.52
CA GLY A 274 -24.04 -9.27 10.53
C GLY A 274 -22.74 -9.12 9.73
N ILE A 275 -22.15 -7.91 9.68
CA ILE A 275 -20.96 -7.63 8.89
C ILE A 275 -19.75 -8.36 9.46
N THR A 276 -18.98 -9.02 8.59
CA THR A 276 -17.65 -9.50 8.94
C THR A 276 -16.63 -8.39 8.72
N LEU A 277 -15.93 -7.99 9.81
CA LEU A 277 -14.87 -7.00 9.77
C LEU A 277 -13.51 -7.69 9.82
N TYR A 278 -12.69 -7.49 8.79
CA TYR A 278 -11.33 -7.99 8.69
C TYR A 278 -10.32 -6.86 8.88
N GLY A 279 -9.33 -7.07 9.76
CA GLY A 279 -8.10 -6.28 9.76
C GLY A 279 -7.11 -6.93 8.81
N SER A 280 -6.56 -6.17 7.88
CA SER A 280 -5.56 -6.62 6.91
C SER A 280 -4.22 -5.95 7.22
N TRP A 281 -3.21 -6.76 7.55
CA TRP A 281 -1.87 -6.26 7.88
C TRP A 281 -0.80 -7.09 7.19
N ALA A 282 0.07 -6.42 6.43
CA ALA A 282 1.15 -7.06 5.69
C ALA A 282 0.65 -8.14 4.68
N TRP A 283 1.40 -9.22 4.53
CA TRP A 283 1.17 -10.29 3.56
C TRP A 283 2.02 -11.51 3.94
N SER A 284 1.73 -12.65 3.33
CA SER A 284 2.57 -13.85 3.38
C SER A 284 3.64 -13.84 2.28
N PHE A 285 4.74 -14.58 2.46
CA PHE A 285 5.76 -14.68 1.40
C PHE A 285 5.23 -15.26 0.08
N ASP A 286 4.19 -16.11 0.14
CA ASP A 286 3.53 -16.62 -1.06
C ASP A 286 2.73 -15.53 -1.77
N GLU A 287 2.08 -14.64 -1.02
CA GLU A 287 1.40 -13.47 -1.60
C GLU A 287 2.40 -12.47 -2.18
N PHE A 288 3.55 -12.29 -1.55
CA PHE A 288 4.61 -11.43 -2.10
C PHE A 288 5.14 -11.97 -3.43
N ARG A 289 5.36 -13.30 -3.52
CA ARG A 289 5.75 -13.96 -4.77
C ARG A 289 4.66 -13.84 -5.83
N HIS A 290 3.40 -14.11 -5.47
CA HIS A 290 2.26 -14.02 -6.38
C HIS A 290 2.07 -12.58 -6.88
N ALA A 291 2.28 -11.56 -6.06
CA ALA A 291 2.24 -10.16 -6.49
C ALA A 291 3.29 -9.87 -7.58
N LEU A 292 4.54 -10.35 -7.42
CA LEU A 292 5.56 -10.22 -8.46
C LEU A 292 5.19 -11.00 -9.74
N GLU A 293 4.59 -12.17 -9.63
CA GLU A 293 4.10 -12.96 -10.78
C GLU A 293 2.99 -12.22 -11.54
N LEU A 294 2.07 -11.56 -10.84
CA LEU A 294 1.02 -10.72 -11.46
C LEU A 294 1.63 -9.56 -12.25
N ILE A 295 2.67 -8.92 -11.71
CA ILE A 295 3.43 -7.86 -12.42
C ILE A 295 4.16 -8.47 -13.63
N GLY A 296 4.94 -9.54 -13.41
CA GLY A 296 5.75 -10.18 -14.44
C GLY A 296 4.96 -10.77 -15.62
N SER A 297 3.74 -11.25 -15.36
CA SER A 297 2.83 -11.76 -16.41
C SER A 297 2.08 -10.65 -17.17
N GLY A 298 2.21 -9.38 -16.77
CA GLY A 298 1.48 -8.25 -17.35
C GLY A 298 -0.01 -8.21 -16.98
N LYS A 299 -0.49 -9.06 -16.06
CA LYS A 299 -1.87 -9.00 -15.56
C LYS A 299 -2.12 -7.76 -14.70
N VAL A 300 -1.06 -7.23 -14.09
CA VAL A 300 -1.08 -6.02 -13.29
C VAL A 300 0.01 -5.07 -13.83
N ASP A 301 -0.38 -3.87 -14.25
CA ASP A 301 0.54 -2.81 -14.68
C ASP A 301 0.75 -1.79 -13.57
N ARG A 302 1.98 -1.72 -13.04
CA ARG A 302 2.33 -0.79 -11.95
C ARG A 302 2.79 0.58 -12.44
N LYS A 303 3.14 0.72 -13.72
CA LYS A 303 3.66 1.98 -14.29
C LYS A 303 2.76 3.19 -14.05
N PRO A 304 1.43 3.12 -14.27
CA PRO A 304 0.56 4.28 -14.07
C PRO A 304 0.50 4.78 -12.62
N LEU A 305 0.90 3.93 -11.65
CA LEU A 305 0.89 4.28 -10.24
C LEU A 305 2.16 4.99 -9.79
N ILE A 306 3.27 4.83 -10.52
CA ILE A 306 4.55 5.49 -10.20
C ILE A 306 4.51 6.90 -10.78
N THR A 307 4.10 7.87 -9.96
CA THR A 307 3.87 9.25 -10.42
C THR A 307 5.10 10.13 -10.37
N HIS A 308 6.02 9.86 -9.44
CA HIS A 308 7.23 10.63 -9.25
C HIS A 308 8.40 9.75 -8.84
N THR A 309 9.60 10.15 -9.28
CA THR A 309 10.86 9.57 -8.83
C THR A 309 11.79 10.70 -8.41
N PHE A 310 12.53 10.49 -7.32
CA PHE A 310 13.52 11.46 -6.83
C PHE A 310 14.85 10.78 -6.58
N PRO A 311 15.99 11.41 -6.89
CA PRO A 311 17.27 10.92 -6.43
C PRO A 311 17.35 11.00 -4.91
N LEU A 312 18.19 10.16 -4.28
CA LEU A 312 18.33 10.09 -2.83
C LEU A 312 18.60 11.47 -2.19
N ASP A 313 19.41 12.31 -2.85
CA ASP A 313 19.73 13.65 -2.35
C ASP A 313 18.51 14.59 -2.22
N ARG A 314 17.37 14.23 -2.81
CA ARG A 314 16.09 14.93 -2.72
C ARG A 314 15.02 14.16 -1.93
N ALA A 315 15.41 13.28 -1.02
CA ALA A 315 14.48 12.46 -0.26
C ALA A 315 13.45 13.28 0.53
N SER A 316 13.82 14.40 1.13
CA SER A 316 12.86 15.29 1.83
C SER A 316 11.75 15.80 0.92
N GLU A 317 12.07 16.18 -0.32
CA GLU A 317 11.07 16.58 -1.32
C GLU A 317 10.19 15.40 -1.74
N ALA A 318 10.76 14.20 -1.82
CA ALA A 318 10.00 12.99 -2.14
C ALA A 318 8.90 12.73 -1.10
N TYR A 319 9.22 12.85 0.20
CA TYR A 319 8.24 12.73 1.28
C TYR A 319 7.16 13.81 1.21
N GLU A 320 7.53 15.08 1.01
CA GLU A 320 6.56 16.18 0.87
C GLU A 320 5.67 16.01 -0.38
N THR A 321 6.21 15.48 -1.47
CA THR A 321 5.44 15.20 -2.69
C THR A 321 4.45 14.05 -2.46
N GLN A 322 4.87 12.98 -1.78
CA GLN A 322 3.98 11.84 -1.49
C GLN A 322 2.79 12.23 -0.58
N LEU A 323 2.94 13.26 0.26
CA LEU A 323 1.83 13.79 1.07
C LEU A 323 0.72 14.46 0.26
N LYS A 324 1.03 14.89 -0.97
CA LYS A 324 0.07 15.61 -1.82
C LYS A 324 -0.81 14.63 -2.61
N ALA A 325 -1.94 14.24 -2.05
CA ALA A 325 -2.87 13.29 -2.67
C ALA A 325 -3.33 13.68 -4.08
N GLU A 326 -3.43 15.00 -4.37
CA GLU A 326 -3.79 15.51 -5.69
C GLU A 326 -2.68 15.37 -6.74
N GLU A 327 -1.43 15.17 -6.31
CA GLU A 327 -0.27 15.12 -7.20
C GLU A 327 0.30 13.70 -7.32
N ALA A 328 0.27 12.93 -6.24
CA ALA A 328 1.00 11.67 -6.13
C ALA A 328 0.12 10.46 -5.81
N VAL A 329 0.40 9.32 -6.47
CA VAL A 329 -0.06 8.00 -6.08
C VAL A 329 1.09 7.26 -5.39
N LYS A 330 2.20 7.04 -6.12
CA LYS A 330 3.43 6.45 -5.55
C LYS A 330 4.64 7.29 -5.95
N VAL A 331 5.42 7.65 -4.94
CA VAL A 331 6.72 8.28 -5.10
C VAL A 331 7.81 7.27 -4.76
N LEU A 332 8.86 7.22 -5.59
CA LEU A 332 10.03 6.39 -5.37
C LEU A 332 11.27 7.26 -5.15
N ILE A 333 12.13 6.82 -4.25
CA ILE A 333 13.49 7.33 -4.07
C ILE A 333 14.43 6.39 -4.85
N LEU A 334 15.33 6.97 -5.65
CA LEU A 334 16.35 6.26 -6.43
C LEU A 334 17.72 6.55 -5.81
N PRO A 335 18.23 5.64 -4.96
CA PRO A 335 19.51 5.81 -4.28
C PRO A 335 20.75 5.78 -5.19
#